data_5cc7fd60c1e2ee42d0a8f079a0f9f464
#
_entry.id   5cc7fd60c1e2ee42d0a8f079a0f9f464
#
_cell.length_a   1.000
_cell.length_b   1.000
_cell.length_c   1.000
_cell.angle_alpha   90.00
_cell.angle_beta   90.00
_cell.angle_gamma   90.00
#
_symmetry.space_group_name_H-M   'P 1'
#
loop_
_entity.id
_entity.type
_entity.pdbx_description
1 polymer ?
#
loop_
_entity_poly.entity_id
_entity_poly.type
_entity_poly.pdbx_seq_one_letter_code
_entity_poly.pdbx_strand_id
1 'polypeptide(L)'
;MAKKKWNLYNLLNRDTNKKDAKADADVAKLNFKGYFKLLGRKLSTICSVNLLFVLGNFPMFFGLALFTGVISDKSLAPQTLGFSNLYGALAHSDPTPLSSLFYGVSGTPVVENEFNKPMLILFIALTCLLFITFGLVNCGCAKILRSAIRGEPVFLFSDFFQTIKKNWKQGLVLGILDLLFLCVLIFDISTFYLNYLSSFFFTVSFFFSIVILFIYMFARMYMYMLAITFDLGVFRIIKNSVIFAFLGFKRNF
;
A
#
# COMPACT_ATOMS: atom_id res chain seq x y z
N MET A 1 21.48 -47.35 -25.74
CA MET A 1 22.00 -45.94 -25.72
C MET A 1 20.86 -44.98 -25.93
N ALA A 2 20.39 -44.33 -24.88
CA ALA A 2 19.28 -43.34 -24.93
C ALA A 2 19.80 -42.03 -25.49
N LYS A 3 19.28 -41.58 -26.64
CA LYS A 3 19.57 -40.28 -27.24
C LYS A 3 19.07 -39.18 -26.30
N LYS A 4 20.00 -38.46 -25.66
CA LYS A 4 19.74 -37.28 -24.84
C LYS A 4 19.08 -36.21 -25.73
N LYS A 5 17.75 -36.04 -25.64
CA LYS A 5 17.05 -34.96 -26.33
C LYS A 5 17.63 -33.62 -25.86
N TRP A 6 18.32 -32.96 -26.76
CA TRP A 6 18.82 -31.60 -26.57
C TRP A 6 17.63 -30.65 -26.54
N ASN A 7 17.37 -30.08 -25.40
CA ASN A 7 16.30 -29.10 -25.24
C ASN A 7 16.96 -27.71 -25.32
N LEU A 8 16.77 -27.01 -26.44
CA LEU A 8 17.32 -25.67 -26.71
C LEU A 8 17.00 -24.69 -25.60
N TYR A 9 15.84 -24.84 -24.97
CA TYR A 9 15.38 -24.09 -23.80
C TYR A 9 16.31 -24.24 -22.58
N ASN A 10 16.81 -25.45 -22.33
CA ASN A 10 17.75 -25.72 -21.23
C ASN A 10 19.15 -25.16 -21.47
N LEU A 11 19.56 -25.02 -22.73
CA LEU A 11 20.85 -24.43 -23.12
C LEU A 11 20.84 -22.90 -22.99
N LEU A 12 19.81 -22.27 -23.49
CA LEU A 12 19.65 -20.80 -23.40
C LEU A 12 19.47 -20.30 -21.95
N ASN A 13 18.77 -21.06 -21.12
CA ASN A 13 18.54 -20.66 -19.70
C ASN A 13 19.70 -21.02 -18.76
N ARG A 14 20.53 -22.03 -19.10
CA ARG A 14 21.52 -22.53 -18.14
C ARG A 14 22.74 -21.60 -17.98
N ASP A 15 23.14 -20.93 -19.05
CA ASP A 15 24.35 -20.08 -19.02
C ASP A 15 24.06 -18.62 -18.64
N THR A 16 22.93 -18.09 -19.08
CA THR A 16 22.50 -16.73 -18.71
C THR A 16 22.15 -16.65 -17.22
N ASN A 17 21.37 -17.62 -16.69
CA ASN A 17 20.99 -17.65 -15.28
C ASN A 17 22.18 -17.83 -14.32
N LYS A 18 23.18 -18.62 -14.69
CA LYS A 18 24.39 -18.77 -13.85
C LYS A 18 25.25 -17.52 -13.83
N LYS A 19 25.40 -16.85 -14.99
CA LYS A 19 26.15 -15.59 -15.09
C LYS A 19 25.45 -14.47 -14.35
N ASP A 20 24.12 -14.35 -14.47
CA ASP A 20 23.32 -13.36 -13.79
C ASP A 20 23.28 -13.60 -12.28
N ALA A 21 23.08 -14.84 -11.82
CA ALA A 21 23.10 -15.17 -10.40
C ALA A 21 24.48 -14.94 -9.77
N LYS A 22 25.57 -15.25 -10.48
CA LYS A 22 26.93 -14.97 -10.01
C LYS A 22 27.23 -13.48 -9.99
N ALA A 23 26.81 -12.75 -11.02
CA ALA A 23 26.92 -11.29 -11.09
C ALA A 23 26.03 -10.59 -10.05
N ASP A 24 24.86 -11.14 -9.70
CA ASP A 24 23.98 -10.63 -8.64
C ASP A 24 24.56 -10.91 -7.26
N ALA A 25 25.19 -12.08 -7.04
CA ALA A 25 25.90 -12.40 -5.80
C ALA A 25 27.14 -11.52 -5.57
N ASP A 26 27.84 -11.17 -6.64
CA ASP A 26 29.00 -10.26 -6.57
C ASP A 26 28.59 -8.79 -6.31
N VAL A 27 27.39 -8.40 -6.78
CA VAL A 27 26.82 -7.08 -6.53
C VAL A 27 26.18 -7.01 -5.15
N ALA A 28 25.69 -8.11 -4.62
CA ALA A 28 25.10 -8.23 -3.27
C ALA A 28 26.12 -8.17 -2.11
N LYS A 29 27.42 -8.05 -2.38
CA LYS A 29 28.40 -7.64 -1.36
C LYS A 29 28.14 -6.20 -0.99
N LEU A 30 27.16 -6.03 -0.13
CA LEU A 30 26.83 -4.99 0.87
C LEU A 30 27.43 -3.56 0.73
N ASN A 31 27.82 -3.12 -0.48
CA ASN A 31 28.23 -1.77 -0.75
C ASN A 31 27.08 -0.97 -1.36
N PHE A 32 26.91 0.27 -0.88
CA PHE A 32 25.92 1.22 -1.41
C PHE A 32 25.94 1.32 -2.95
N LYS A 33 27.11 1.31 -3.57
CA LYS A 33 27.29 1.23 -5.03
C LYS A 33 26.75 -0.06 -5.64
N GLY A 34 26.89 -1.19 -4.94
CA GLY A 34 26.37 -2.49 -5.35
C GLY A 34 24.85 -2.50 -5.37
N TYR A 35 24.22 -1.88 -4.38
CA TYR A 35 22.76 -1.74 -4.33
C TYR A 35 22.21 -0.98 -5.54
N PHE A 36 22.74 0.18 -5.86
CA PHE A 36 22.28 0.96 -7.03
C PHE A 36 22.54 0.24 -8.36
N LYS A 37 23.65 -0.49 -8.48
CA LYS A 37 23.93 -1.30 -9.67
C LYS A 37 22.92 -2.44 -9.83
N LEU A 38 22.53 -3.12 -8.73
CA LEU A 38 21.50 -4.15 -8.74
C LEU A 38 20.12 -3.54 -9.09
N LEU A 39 19.78 -2.42 -8.46
CA LEU A 39 18.54 -1.69 -8.72
C LEU A 39 18.42 -1.30 -10.20
N GLY A 40 19.45 -0.69 -10.80
CA GLY A 40 19.44 -0.31 -12.20
C GLY A 40 19.30 -1.50 -13.14
N ARG A 41 19.92 -2.64 -12.82
CA ARG A 41 19.85 -3.87 -13.62
C ARG A 41 18.48 -4.55 -13.55
N LYS A 42 17.79 -4.45 -12.40
CA LYS A 42 16.46 -5.06 -12.18
C LYS A 42 15.31 -4.04 -12.27
N LEU A 43 15.60 -2.83 -12.74
CA LEU A 43 14.62 -1.73 -12.79
C LEU A 43 13.35 -2.12 -13.57
N SER A 44 13.50 -2.77 -14.73
CA SER A 44 12.36 -3.25 -15.52
C SER A 44 11.48 -4.22 -14.75
N THR A 45 12.06 -5.17 -14.02
CA THR A 45 11.30 -6.12 -13.19
C THR A 45 10.58 -5.39 -12.04
N ILE A 46 11.25 -4.42 -11.40
CA ILE A 46 10.68 -3.62 -10.32
C ILE A 46 9.50 -2.80 -10.83
N CYS A 47 9.64 -2.13 -11.99
CA CYS A 47 8.55 -1.39 -12.61
C CYS A 47 7.36 -2.30 -12.95
N SER A 48 7.62 -3.49 -13.49
CA SER A 48 6.56 -4.45 -13.80
C SER A 48 5.85 -4.96 -12.54
N VAL A 49 6.58 -5.20 -11.45
CA VAL A 49 5.99 -5.60 -10.16
C VAL A 49 5.13 -4.47 -9.57
N ASN A 50 5.61 -3.22 -9.64
CA ASN A 50 4.83 -2.06 -9.19
C ASN A 50 3.55 -1.89 -10.03
N LEU A 51 3.62 -2.13 -11.34
CA LEU A 51 2.43 -2.11 -12.19
C LEU A 51 1.44 -3.21 -11.80
N LEU A 52 1.92 -4.43 -11.56
CA LEU A 52 1.08 -5.54 -11.05
C LEU A 52 0.47 -5.21 -9.68
N PHE A 53 1.23 -4.54 -8.81
CA PHE A 53 0.74 -4.10 -7.51
C PHE A 53 -0.40 -3.08 -7.65
N VAL A 54 -0.23 -2.08 -8.51
CA VAL A 54 -1.26 -1.06 -8.79
C VAL A 54 -2.50 -1.71 -9.40
N LEU A 55 -2.32 -2.55 -10.43
CA LEU A 55 -3.43 -3.24 -11.09
C LEU A 55 -4.15 -4.22 -10.15
N GLY A 56 -3.42 -4.94 -9.30
CA GLY A 56 -4.00 -5.88 -8.35
C GLY A 56 -4.73 -5.19 -7.19
N ASN A 57 -4.29 -3.99 -6.81
CA ASN A 57 -4.90 -3.17 -5.76
C ASN A 57 -5.68 -1.97 -6.33
N PHE A 58 -6.18 -2.07 -7.59
CA PHE A 58 -6.98 -0.99 -8.19
C PHE A 58 -8.13 -0.50 -7.29
N PRO A 59 -8.79 -1.35 -6.46
CA PRO A 59 -9.86 -0.87 -5.59
C PRO A 59 -9.40 0.21 -4.61
N MET A 60 -8.12 0.19 -4.20
CA MET A 60 -7.55 1.22 -3.31
C MET A 60 -7.54 2.59 -4.00
N PHE A 61 -7.10 2.65 -5.24
CA PHE A 61 -6.99 3.91 -5.98
C PHE A 61 -8.36 4.46 -6.35
N PHE A 62 -9.29 3.59 -6.79
CA PHE A 62 -10.67 3.98 -7.06
C PHE A 62 -11.41 4.38 -5.79
N GLY A 63 -11.23 3.65 -4.69
CA GLY A 63 -11.81 3.99 -3.39
C GLY A 63 -11.32 5.35 -2.90
N LEU A 64 -10.02 5.64 -3.03
CA LEU A 64 -9.46 6.94 -2.66
C LEU A 64 -10.04 8.07 -3.53
N ALA A 65 -10.14 7.87 -4.84
CA ALA A 65 -10.72 8.85 -5.76
C ALA A 65 -12.20 9.15 -5.41
N LEU A 66 -12.98 8.13 -5.10
CA LEU A 66 -14.36 8.29 -4.66
C LEU A 66 -14.45 9.04 -3.32
N PHE A 67 -13.56 8.73 -2.38
CA PHE A 67 -13.53 9.39 -1.07
C PHE A 67 -13.19 10.87 -1.18
N THR A 68 -12.28 11.25 -2.07
CA THR A 68 -11.77 12.62 -2.17
C THR A 68 -12.67 13.58 -2.96
N GLY A 69 -13.58 13.11 -3.80
CA GLY A 69 -14.28 14.03 -4.67
C GLY A 69 -15.68 13.68 -5.16
N VAL A 70 -16.10 12.42 -5.04
CA VAL A 70 -17.31 11.97 -5.74
C VAL A 70 -18.45 11.56 -4.78
N ILE A 71 -18.12 11.21 -3.53
CA ILE A 71 -19.10 10.67 -2.57
C ILE A 71 -19.97 11.77 -1.98
N SER A 72 -19.47 12.98 -1.83
CA SER A 72 -20.24 14.10 -1.33
C SER A 72 -20.62 15.05 -2.47
N ASP A 73 -21.82 14.95 -2.96
CA ASP A 73 -22.42 16.06 -3.68
C ASP A 73 -22.57 17.22 -2.67
N LYS A 74 -21.66 18.18 -2.77
CA LYS A 74 -21.87 19.46 -2.09
C LYS A 74 -22.99 20.16 -2.84
N SER A 75 -24.22 19.95 -2.43
CA SER A 75 -25.31 20.79 -2.91
C SER A 75 -25.06 22.18 -2.32
N LEU A 76 -24.52 23.06 -3.13
CA LEU A 76 -24.48 24.47 -2.84
C LEU A 76 -25.91 24.94 -2.70
N ALA A 77 -26.16 25.77 -1.68
CA ALA A 77 -27.41 26.34 -1.23
C ALA A 77 -28.51 26.53 -2.29
N PRO A 78 -29.79 26.51 -1.89
CA PRO A 78 -30.91 26.55 -2.81
C PRO A 78 -30.77 27.70 -3.80
N GLN A 79 -30.89 27.39 -5.08
CA GLN A 79 -30.76 28.30 -6.22
C GLN A 79 -31.77 29.47 -6.21
N THR A 80 -32.57 29.57 -5.17
CA THR A 80 -33.68 30.53 -5.04
C THR A 80 -33.29 31.90 -4.45
N LEU A 81 -32.06 32.02 -3.95
CA LEU A 81 -31.59 33.31 -3.40
C LEU A 81 -30.62 33.97 -4.39
N GLY A 82 -30.93 35.19 -4.84
CA GLY A 82 -30.14 35.95 -5.82
C GLY A 82 -28.67 36.25 -5.41
N PHE A 83 -28.20 35.64 -4.32
CA PHE A 83 -26.85 35.75 -3.77
C PHE A 83 -26.08 34.42 -3.82
N SER A 84 -26.56 33.43 -4.55
CA SER A 84 -25.96 32.07 -4.59
C SER A 84 -24.47 32.05 -4.95
N ASN A 85 -24.04 32.94 -5.85
CA ASN A 85 -22.63 33.01 -6.31
C ASN A 85 -21.73 33.67 -5.25
N LEU A 86 -22.21 34.71 -4.59
CA LEU A 86 -21.50 35.35 -3.49
C LEU A 86 -21.40 34.42 -2.27
N TYR A 87 -22.42 33.65 -2.05
CA TYR A 87 -22.51 32.66 -1.01
C TYR A 87 -21.51 31.52 -1.20
N GLY A 88 -21.39 30.98 -2.42
CA GLY A 88 -20.40 29.96 -2.75
C GLY A 88 -18.96 30.44 -2.54
N ALA A 89 -18.69 31.71 -2.87
CA ALA A 89 -17.38 32.34 -2.64
C ALA A 89 -17.07 32.51 -1.15
N LEU A 90 -18.07 32.91 -0.36
CA LEU A 90 -17.91 33.09 1.10
C LEU A 90 -17.80 31.75 1.85
N ALA A 91 -18.48 30.71 1.40
CA ALA A 91 -18.38 29.38 2.00
C ALA A 91 -17.02 28.70 1.78
N HIS A 92 -16.26 29.13 0.78
CA HIS A 92 -14.91 28.65 0.49
C HIS A 92 -13.81 29.52 1.09
N SER A 93 -14.14 30.69 1.64
CA SER A 93 -13.19 31.55 2.36
C SER A 93 -13.14 31.18 3.83
N ASP A 94 -11.97 31.36 4.44
CA ASP A 94 -11.84 31.25 5.90
C ASP A 94 -12.82 32.20 6.60
N PRO A 95 -13.40 31.81 7.75
CA PRO A 95 -14.38 32.63 8.46
C PRO A 95 -13.73 33.95 8.91
N THR A 96 -14.02 34.98 8.16
CA THR A 96 -13.66 36.37 8.55
C THR A 96 -14.75 36.98 9.41
N PRO A 97 -14.47 38.01 10.26
CA PRO A 97 -15.49 38.70 11.01
C PRO A 97 -16.65 39.20 10.16
N LEU A 98 -16.37 39.58 8.89
CA LEU A 98 -17.39 40.03 7.94
C LEU A 98 -18.29 38.87 7.47
N SER A 99 -17.73 37.69 7.19
CA SER A 99 -18.49 36.51 6.81
C SER A 99 -19.36 36.01 7.97
N SER A 100 -18.84 36.07 9.20
CA SER A 100 -19.59 35.70 10.41
C SER A 100 -20.79 36.63 10.65
N LEU A 101 -20.63 37.92 10.38
CA LEU A 101 -21.72 38.90 10.43
C LEU A 101 -22.76 38.63 9.34
N PHE A 102 -22.33 38.33 8.14
CA PHE A 102 -23.20 38.01 7.02
C PHE A 102 -24.02 36.75 7.28
N TYR A 103 -23.41 35.70 7.84
CA TYR A 103 -24.10 34.47 8.26
C TYR A 103 -25.07 34.72 9.42
N GLY A 104 -24.76 35.64 10.33
CA GLY A 104 -25.64 36.03 11.42
C GLY A 104 -26.92 36.73 10.93
N VAL A 105 -26.83 37.51 9.83
CA VAL A 105 -27.97 38.21 9.24
C VAL A 105 -28.76 37.34 8.24
N SER A 106 -28.07 36.57 7.42
CA SER A 106 -28.69 35.79 6.34
C SER A 106 -29.01 34.35 6.70
N GLY A 107 -28.65 33.91 7.90
CA GLY A 107 -28.74 32.51 8.32
C GLY A 107 -27.59 31.65 7.81
N THR A 108 -27.15 30.69 8.63
CA THR A 108 -26.20 29.67 8.20
C THR A 108 -26.92 28.70 7.28
N PRO A 109 -26.44 28.47 6.05
CA PRO A 109 -27.01 27.42 5.24
C PRO A 109 -26.72 26.09 5.88
N VAL A 110 -27.72 25.29 5.99
CA VAL A 110 -27.58 23.87 6.26
C VAL A 110 -27.07 23.25 4.98
N VAL A 111 -25.77 23.00 4.91
CA VAL A 111 -25.20 22.18 3.86
C VAL A 111 -25.60 20.74 4.20
N GLU A 112 -26.71 20.28 3.66
CA GLU A 112 -27.04 18.88 3.71
C GLU A 112 -26.04 18.16 2.78
N ASN A 113 -25.11 17.44 3.38
CA ASN A 113 -24.27 16.51 2.64
C ASN A 113 -25.14 15.33 2.21
N GLU A 114 -25.81 15.45 1.08
CA GLU A 114 -26.48 14.31 0.47
C GLU A 114 -25.42 13.35 -0.06
N PHE A 115 -25.27 12.22 0.61
CA PHE A 115 -24.44 11.14 0.10
C PHE A 115 -25.11 10.54 -1.14
N ASN A 116 -24.39 10.52 -2.25
CA ASN A 116 -24.83 9.81 -3.44
C ASN A 116 -24.85 8.30 -3.11
N LYS A 117 -26.07 7.75 -2.86
CA LYS A 117 -26.26 6.35 -2.44
C LYS A 117 -25.59 5.33 -3.36
N PRO A 118 -25.71 5.42 -4.72
CA PRO A 118 -24.99 4.53 -5.62
C PRO A 118 -23.48 4.57 -5.44
N MET A 119 -22.90 5.75 -5.28
CA MET A 119 -21.45 5.91 -5.09
C MET A 119 -20.99 5.37 -3.74
N LEU A 120 -21.79 5.51 -2.70
CA LEU A 120 -21.50 4.92 -1.39
C LEU A 120 -21.48 3.38 -1.48
N ILE A 121 -22.45 2.77 -2.17
CA ILE A 121 -22.51 1.32 -2.38
C ILE A 121 -21.26 0.86 -3.15
N LEU A 122 -20.89 1.56 -4.21
CA LEU A 122 -19.70 1.27 -4.99
C LEU A 122 -18.42 1.37 -4.12
N PHE A 123 -18.31 2.40 -3.29
CA PHE A 123 -17.20 2.56 -2.35
C PHE A 123 -17.08 1.41 -1.36
N ILE A 124 -18.20 0.98 -0.78
CA ILE A 124 -18.24 -0.16 0.14
C ILE A 124 -17.81 -1.44 -0.59
N ALA A 125 -18.31 -1.68 -1.79
CA ALA A 125 -17.95 -2.85 -2.60
C ALA A 125 -16.45 -2.88 -2.94
N LEU A 126 -15.88 -1.75 -3.34
CA LEU A 126 -14.44 -1.61 -3.61
C LEU A 126 -13.60 -1.82 -2.34
N THR A 127 -14.06 -1.32 -1.20
CA THR A 127 -13.38 -1.54 0.08
C THR A 127 -13.39 -3.01 0.47
N CYS A 128 -14.52 -3.71 0.34
CA CYS A 128 -14.60 -5.16 0.56
C CYS A 128 -13.65 -5.93 -0.38
N LEU A 129 -13.61 -5.55 -1.66
CA LEU A 129 -12.71 -6.16 -2.63
C LEU A 129 -11.24 -5.94 -2.27
N LEU A 130 -10.88 -4.76 -1.76
CA LEU A 130 -9.53 -4.46 -1.30
C LEU A 130 -9.09 -5.37 -0.16
N PHE A 131 -9.96 -5.65 0.81
CA PHE A 131 -9.66 -6.59 1.90
C PHE A 131 -9.30 -7.99 1.39
N ILE A 132 -9.88 -8.40 0.26
CA ILE A 132 -9.57 -9.70 -0.36
C ILE A 132 -8.26 -9.64 -1.15
N THR A 133 -8.08 -8.62 -1.98
CA THR A 133 -6.98 -8.57 -2.95
C THR A 133 -5.64 -8.16 -2.31
N PHE A 134 -5.65 -7.29 -1.32
CA PHE A 134 -4.45 -6.64 -0.79
C PHE A 134 -3.36 -7.63 -0.36
N GLY A 135 -3.68 -8.59 0.48
CA GLY A 135 -2.71 -9.58 0.95
C GLY A 135 -2.24 -10.54 -0.13
N LEU A 136 -3.14 -10.93 -1.02
CA LEU A 136 -2.83 -11.84 -2.13
C LEU A 136 -1.86 -11.20 -3.13
N VAL A 137 -2.11 -9.96 -3.48
CA VAL A 137 -1.26 -9.17 -4.40
C VAL A 137 0.13 -8.97 -3.78
N ASN A 138 0.21 -8.63 -2.49
CA ASN A 138 1.49 -8.49 -1.78
C ASN A 138 2.30 -9.80 -1.78
N CYS A 139 1.66 -10.95 -1.57
CA CYS A 139 2.33 -12.26 -1.67
C CYS A 139 2.88 -12.52 -3.08
N GLY A 140 2.08 -12.25 -4.12
CA GLY A 140 2.50 -12.39 -5.52
C GLY A 140 3.70 -11.51 -5.86
N CYS A 141 3.64 -10.23 -5.50
CA CYS A 141 4.72 -9.27 -5.71
C CYS A 141 5.99 -9.65 -4.95
N ALA A 142 5.87 -10.07 -3.69
CA ALA A 142 6.99 -10.52 -2.87
C ALA A 142 7.73 -11.72 -3.51
N LYS A 143 7.01 -12.68 -4.10
CA LYS A 143 7.62 -13.82 -4.80
C LYS A 143 8.45 -13.37 -6.00
N ILE A 144 7.90 -12.50 -6.84
CA ILE A 144 8.60 -12.00 -8.03
C ILE A 144 9.88 -11.25 -7.62
N LEU A 145 9.78 -10.34 -6.64
CA LEU A 145 10.94 -9.59 -6.14
C LEU A 145 12.02 -10.50 -5.57
N ARG A 146 11.61 -11.53 -4.79
CA ARG A 146 12.55 -12.51 -4.24
C ARG A 146 13.27 -13.28 -5.34
N SER A 147 12.54 -13.77 -6.34
CA SER A 147 13.13 -14.51 -7.47
C SER A 147 14.07 -13.61 -8.28
N ALA A 148 13.70 -12.35 -8.51
CA ALA A 148 14.53 -11.36 -9.20
C ALA A 148 15.86 -11.10 -8.46
N ILE A 149 15.84 -10.95 -7.12
CA ILE A 149 17.05 -10.73 -6.32
C ILE A 149 17.93 -11.98 -6.30
N ARG A 150 17.34 -13.18 -6.32
CA ARG A 150 18.10 -14.45 -6.37
C ARG A 150 18.67 -14.80 -7.73
N GLY A 151 18.36 -14.00 -8.76
CA GLY A 151 18.76 -14.32 -10.13
C GLY A 151 18.04 -15.54 -10.71
N GLU A 152 16.89 -15.92 -10.12
CA GLU A 152 16.02 -16.96 -10.66
C GLU A 152 15.28 -16.43 -11.89
N PRO A 153 14.92 -17.29 -12.89
CA PRO A 153 14.09 -16.85 -14.00
C PRO A 153 12.72 -16.40 -13.47
N VAL A 154 12.26 -15.24 -13.92
CA VAL A 154 11.01 -14.63 -13.46
C VAL A 154 9.99 -14.65 -14.59
N PHE A 155 8.88 -15.35 -14.36
CA PHE A 155 7.70 -15.32 -15.23
C PHE A 155 6.59 -14.52 -14.53
N LEU A 156 6.54 -13.20 -14.80
CA LEU A 156 5.73 -12.22 -14.08
C LEU A 156 4.31 -12.71 -13.75
N PHE A 157 3.51 -13.02 -14.78
CA PHE A 157 2.12 -13.43 -14.56
C PHE A 157 1.99 -14.84 -13.99
N SER A 158 2.78 -15.80 -14.53
CA SER A 158 2.71 -17.19 -14.08
C SER A 158 3.09 -17.32 -12.60
N ASP A 159 4.24 -16.75 -12.21
CA ASP A 159 4.74 -16.81 -10.84
C ASP A 159 3.81 -16.06 -9.87
N PHE A 160 3.23 -14.94 -10.33
CA PHE A 160 2.29 -14.14 -9.56
C PHE A 160 1.03 -14.95 -9.20
N PHE A 161 0.33 -15.44 -10.22
CA PHE A 161 -0.92 -16.17 -10.00
C PHE A 161 -0.73 -17.52 -9.32
N GLN A 162 0.37 -18.23 -9.64
CA GLN A 162 0.71 -19.49 -8.98
C GLN A 162 0.96 -19.28 -7.48
N THR A 163 1.66 -18.21 -7.10
CA THR A 163 1.92 -17.88 -5.70
C THR A 163 0.63 -17.53 -4.96
N ILE A 164 -0.24 -16.75 -5.58
CA ILE A 164 -1.57 -16.43 -5.02
C ILE A 164 -2.37 -17.71 -4.78
N LYS A 165 -2.45 -18.61 -5.77
CA LYS A 165 -3.17 -19.88 -5.63
C LYS A 165 -2.60 -20.76 -4.53
N LYS A 166 -1.28 -20.82 -4.39
CA LYS A 166 -0.62 -21.64 -3.37
C LYS A 166 -0.85 -21.10 -1.95
N ASN A 167 -0.80 -19.78 -1.78
CA ASN A 167 -0.79 -19.14 -0.46
C ASN A 167 -2.08 -18.35 -0.16
N TRP A 168 -3.21 -18.64 -0.85
CA TRP A 168 -4.40 -17.81 -0.80
C TRP A 168 -4.98 -17.64 0.61
N LYS A 169 -5.04 -18.72 1.42
CA LYS A 169 -5.57 -18.68 2.79
C LYS A 169 -4.70 -17.80 3.70
N GLN A 170 -3.39 -18.00 3.64
CA GLN A 170 -2.44 -17.22 4.45
C GLN A 170 -2.37 -15.78 3.98
N GLY A 171 -2.30 -15.56 2.67
CA GLY A 171 -2.26 -14.23 2.07
C GLY A 171 -3.50 -13.42 2.39
N LEU A 172 -4.69 -14.04 2.36
CA LEU A 172 -5.94 -13.36 2.69
C LEU A 172 -5.96 -12.94 4.16
N VAL A 173 -5.69 -13.87 5.09
CA VAL A 173 -5.72 -13.55 6.53
C VAL A 173 -4.65 -12.50 6.89
N LEU A 174 -3.43 -12.65 6.36
CA LEU A 174 -2.38 -11.66 6.57
C LEU A 174 -2.74 -10.29 5.97
N GLY A 175 -3.37 -10.27 4.79
CA GLY A 175 -3.80 -9.03 4.16
C GLY A 175 -4.88 -8.28 4.95
N ILE A 176 -5.85 -9.01 5.51
CA ILE A 176 -6.89 -8.41 6.36
C ILE A 176 -6.25 -7.82 7.61
N LEU A 177 -5.38 -8.57 8.31
CA LEU A 177 -4.69 -8.09 9.51
C LEU A 177 -3.78 -6.89 9.21
N ASP A 178 -3.08 -6.93 8.07
CA ASP A 178 -2.22 -5.85 7.59
C ASP A 178 -3.02 -4.56 7.34
N LEU A 179 -4.15 -4.66 6.63
CA LEU A 179 -5.03 -3.50 6.39
C LEU A 179 -5.65 -2.95 7.67
N LEU A 180 -6.14 -3.82 8.56
CA LEU A 180 -6.71 -3.39 9.84
C LEU A 180 -5.67 -2.63 10.67
N PHE A 181 -4.45 -3.17 10.77
CA PHE A 181 -3.38 -2.51 11.51
C PHE A 181 -2.98 -1.17 10.87
N LEU A 182 -2.92 -1.10 9.54
CA LEU A 182 -2.67 0.13 8.79
C LEU A 182 -3.76 1.17 9.05
N CYS A 183 -5.03 0.78 9.02
CA CYS A 183 -6.15 1.68 9.31
C CYS A 183 -6.05 2.26 10.72
N VAL A 184 -5.75 1.42 11.72
CA VAL A 184 -5.56 1.88 13.11
C VAL A 184 -4.40 2.87 13.21
N LEU A 185 -3.25 2.56 12.60
CA LEU A 185 -2.08 3.46 12.63
C LEU A 185 -2.37 4.81 11.94
N ILE A 186 -3.05 4.80 10.80
CA ILE A 186 -3.41 6.05 10.09
C ILE A 186 -4.38 6.87 10.95
N PHE A 187 -5.36 6.21 11.57
CA PHE A 187 -6.30 6.87 12.47
C PHE A 187 -5.59 7.49 13.69
N ASP A 188 -4.69 6.74 14.33
CA ASP A 188 -3.92 7.22 15.47
C ASP A 188 -3.05 8.43 15.10
N ILE A 189 -2.30 8.33 14.00
CA ILE A 189 -1.44 9.41 13.52
C ILE A 189 -2.28 10.65 13.20
N SER A 190 -3.42 10.49 12.53
CA SER A 190 -4.30 11.59 12.18
C SER A 190 -4.89 12.26 13.43
N THR A 191 -5.36 11.47 14.39
CA THR A 191 -5.95 11.97 15.63
C THR A 191 -4.91 12.70 16.49
N PHE A 192 -3.72 12.13 16.63
CA PHE A 192 -2.65 12.75 17.41
C PHE A 192 -2.08 14.00 16.71
N TYR A 193 -2.02 14.00 15.39
CA TYR A 193 -1.63 15.18 14.61
C TYR A 193 -2.59 16.34 14.79
N LEU A 194 -3.89 16.10 14.72
CA LEU A 194 -4.90 17.16 14.90
C LEU A 194 -4.90 17.76 16.31
N ASN A 195 -4.45 16.99 17.30
CA ASN A 195 -4.46 17.39 18.71
C ASN A 195 -3.06 17.64 19.30
N TYR A 196 -1.98 17.66 18.49
CA TYR A 196 -0.60 17.65 19.00
C TYR A 196 -0.25 18.86 19.86
N LEU A 197 -0.87 20.02 19.62
CA LEU A 197 -0.67 21.25 20.44
C LEU A 197 -1.55 21.30 21.70
N SER A 198 -2.54 20.41 21.82
CA SER A 198 -3.50 20.47 22.95
C SER A 198 -2.88 19.97 24.27
N SER A 199 -1.94 19.02 24.21
CA SER A 199 -1.34 18.43 25.40
C SER A 199 -0.01 17.75 25.05
N PHE A 200 0.92 17.75 26.01
CA PHE A 200 2.18 17.02 25.92
C PHE A 200 1.97 15.52 25.61
N PHE A 201 0.91 14.91 26.15
CA PHE A 201 0.57 13.52 25.85
C PHE A 201 0.31 13.29 24.35
N PHE A 202 -0.46 14.14 23.69
CA PHE A 202 -0.71 14.00 22.25
C PHE A 202 0.54 14.22 21.41
N THR A 203 1.40 15.15 21.79
CA THR A 203 2.68 15.36 21.11
C THR A 203 3.56 14.13 21.17
N VAL A 204 3.75 13.53 22.34
CA VAL A 204 4.55 12.32 22.52
C VAL A 204 3.95 11.14 21.77
N SER A 205 2.63 10.97 21.84
CA SER A 205 1.91 9.89 21.14
C SER A 205 2.04 10.00 19.63
N PHE A 206 2.03 11.21 19.08
CA PHE A 206 2.24 11.44 17.65
C PHE A 206 3.61 10.94 17.19
N PHE A 207 4.69 11.36 17.84
CA PHE A 207 6.04 10.89 17.47
C PHE A 207 6.21 9.39 17.69
N PHE A 208 5.62 8.84 18.74
CA PHE A 208 5.65 7.39 19.01
C PHE A 208 4.92 6.60 17.91
N SER A 209 3.79 7.08 17.43
CA SER A 209 3.04 6.45 16.33
C SER A 209 3.84 6.46 15.03
N ILE A 210 4.61 7.52 14.75
CA ILE A 210 5.51 7.56 13.59
C ILE A 210 6.62 6.49 13.73
N VAL A 211 7.21 6.33 14.90
CA VAL A 211 8.23 5.28 15.13
C VAL A 211 7.63 3.90 14.92
N ILE A 212 6.42 3.66 15.44
CA ILE A 212 5.70 2.38 15.23
C ILE A 212 5.46 2.15 13.73
N LEU A 213 5.07 3.18 12.98
CA LEU A 213 4.86 3.08 11.54
C LEU A 213 6.13 2.62 10.81
N PHE A 214 7.30 3.17 11.16
CA PHE A 214 8.57 2.75 10.56
C PHE A 214 8.89 1.27 10.88
N ILE A 215 8.77 0.87 12.14
CA ILE A 215 8.99 -0.53 12.54
C ILE A 215 8.03 -1.46 11.81
N TYR A 216 6.77 -1.07 11.72
CA TYR A 216 5.75 -1.82 11.01
C TYR A 216 6.05 -1.96 9.52
N MET A 217 6.51 -0.91 8.84
CA MET A 217 6.88 -0.98 7.42
C MET A 217 7.95 -2.07 7.16
N PHE A 218 8.97 -2.17 8.01
CA PHE A 218 9.95 -3.25 7.90
C PHE A 218 9.35 -4.62 8.25
N ALA A 219 8.58 -4.72 9.34
CA ALA A 219 7.93 -5.97 9.73
C ALA A 219 7.01 -6.49 8.62
N ARG A 220 6.27 -5.60 7.95
CA ARG A 220 5.41 -5.92 6.81
C ARG A 220 6.19 -6.54 5.64
N MET A 221 7.35 -5.99 5.29
CA MET A 221 8.19 -6.58 4.23
C MET A 221 8.61 -8.01 4.59
N TYR A 222 9.07 -8.24 5.83
CA TYR A 222 9.44 -9.57 6.31
C TYR A 222 8.22 -10.52 6.37
N MET A 223 7.04 -10.03 6.74
CA MET A 223 5.82 -10.81 6.86
C MET A 223 5.45 -11.50 5.54
N TYR A 224 5.39 -10.77 4.44
CA TYR A 224 5.07 -11.33 3.13
C TYR A 224 6.21 -12.22 2.59
N MET A 225 7.46 -11.89 2.87
CA MET A 225 8.60 -12.75 2.51
C MET A 225 8.58 -14.08 3.25
N LEU A 226 8.24 -14.09 4.54
CA LEU A 226 8.09 -15.31 5.33
C LEU A 226 6.90 -16.16 4.87
N ALA A 227 5.77 -15.52 4.55
CA ALA A 227 4.57 -16.19 4.07
C ALA A 227 4.79 -17.00 2.78
N ILE A 228 5.60 -16.49 1.85
CA ILE A 228 5.90 -17.18 0.59
C ILE A 228 7.06 -18.17 0.68
N THR A 229 7.85 -18.11 1.77
CA THR A 229 9.09 -18.89 1.90
C THR A 229 8.90 -20.12 2.78
N PHE A 230 8.11 -19.99 3.83
CA PHE A 230 7.96 -21.00 4.87
C PHE A 230 6.49 -21.34 5.09
N ASP A 231 6.20 -22.61 5.28
CA ASP A 231 4.85 -23.08 5.66
C ASP A 231 4.65 -22.88 7.17
N LEU A 232 4.45 -21.63 7.59
CA LEU A 232 4.24 -21.25 8.98
C LEU A 232 2.79 -20.82 9.22
N GLY A 233 2.28 -21.01 10.42
CA GLY A 233 0.98 -20.44 10.81
C GLY A 233 1.06 -18.90 10.88
N VAL A 234 -0.06 -18.21 10.61
CA VAL A 234 -0.17 -16.75 10.52
C VAL A 234 0.46 -16.04 11.74
N PHE A 235 0.15 -16.46 12.96
CA PHE A 235 0.71 -15.87 14.18
C PHE A 235 2.24 -16.01 14.28
N ARG A 236 2.79 -17.14 13.81
CA ARG A 236 4.24 -17.35 13.77
C ARG A 236 4.90 -16.45 12.75
N ILE A 237 4.26 -16.22 11.60
CA ILE A 237 4.73 -15.29 10.57
C ILE A 237 4.80 -13.88 11.15
N ILE A 238 3.72 -13.39 11.77
CA ILE A 238 3.67 -12.05 12.37
C ILE A 238 4.74 -11.90 13.46
N LYS A 239 4.79 -12.85 14.40
CA LYS A 239 5.80 -12.81 15.48
C LYS A 239 7.22 -12.76 14.92
N ASN A 240 7.54 -13.63 13.97
CA ASN A 240 8.88 -13.70 13.40
C ASN A 240 9.20 -12.45 12.56
N SER A 241 8.22 -11.87 11.85
CA SER A 241 8.43 -10.65 11.08
C SER A 241 8.81 -9.46 11.96
N VAL A 242 8.16 -9.32 13.11
CA VAL A 242 8.50 -8.28 14.10
C VAL A 242 9.92 -8.53 14.66
N ILE A 243 10.25 -9.79 15.02
CA ILE A 243 11.59 -10.13 15.50
C ILE A 243 12.65 -9.78 14.43
N PHE A 244 12.42 -10.13 13.16
CA PHE A 244 13.35 -9.79 12.07
C PHE A 244 13.44 -8.29 11.80
N ALA A 245 12.36 -7.53 11.98
CA ALA A 245 12.43 -6.08 11.88
C ALA A 245 13.38 -5.47 12.92
N PHE A 246 13.34 -5.96 14.16
CA PHE A 246 14.25 -5.52 15.23
C PHE A 246 15.68 -6.03 15.06
N LEU A 247 15.86 -7.31 14.77
CA LEU A 247 17.20 -7.88 14.55
C LEU A 247 17.89 -7.29 13.31
N GLY A 248 17.11 -6.98 12.29
CA GLY A 248 17.58 -6.36 11.06
C GLY A 248 17.80 -4.86 11.16
N PHE A 249 17.56 -4.22 12.30
CA PHE A 249 17.57 -2.76 12.43
C PHE A 249 18.83 -2.12 11.84
N LYS A 250 20.01 -2.62 12.17
CA LYS A 250 21.31 -2.12 11.63
C LYS A 250 21.47 -2.33 10.11
N ARG A 251 20.69 -3.24 9.51
CA ARG A 251 20.75 -3.54 8.06
C ARG A 251 19.62 -2.86 7.29
N ASN A 252 18.56 -2.49 7.98
CA ASN A 252 17.38 -1.85 7.41
C ASN A 252 17.55 -0.32 7.35
N PHE A 253 18.44 0.23 8.17
CA PHE A 253 18.90 1.63 8.19
C PHE A 253 20.36 1.73 7.75
#